data_405f175b77fc96566b30c0207a012709
#
_entry.id   405f175b77fc96566b30c0207a012709
#
_cell.length_a   1.000
_cell.length_b   1.000
_cell.length_c   1.000
_cell.angle_alpha   90.00
_cell.angle_beta   90.00
_cell.angle_gamma   90.00
#
_symmetry.space_group_name_H-M   'P 1'
#
loop_
_entity.id
_entity.type
_entity.pdbx_description
1 polymer ?
#
loop_
_entity_poly.entity_id
_entity_poly.type
_entity_poly.pdbx_seq_one_letter_code
_entity_poly.pdbx_strand_id
1 'polypeptide(L)'
;HTGEKGRRGSSHKSARPVYDSWFVRVNDVSDLWNNQPTYIISQAIYVVGGLLTLLHALSKGGRWPYFWVGILLHGIVADNFWTIVVPEFDNFWHSQTPIIFLGGRLPLHIILLYPVFIYNAAYAVSKLNLPKYAEPFAVGLVTVLIDIPYDIVAVKFVHWVWHDTDPNIFDRHYWVPWNSYYFHATFSASFFYLFHATRRYLAPKVPQWTAAGWRSEFFSLVISSAMGMFGGVLLFVPIYHPLHDMYNIHSEVTFFLLFALYSVFILQGLLSDRPKNKDRLTAFDYLLLLQLIVHYLAYWCFVMFMHPEKEVSVGFHQPVGPCGEKESLVTPFGQTLYKNKYLCASNYDEKYYDFRCVGGKIPPNGSKWYTICGTPFENRAEYITVISAILILAFGVFRAFYFKNVEIIPPLIVKKKNK
;
A
#
# COMPACT_ATOMS: atom_id res chain seq x y z
N HIS A 1 12.26 53.53 23.39
CA HIS A 1 13.08 52.46 22.82
C HIS A 1 12.55 51.12 23.31
N THR A 2 11.62 50.55 22.63
CA THR A 2 11.14 49.18 22.80
C THR A 2 11.51 48.42 21.54
N GLY A 3 12.50 47.50 21.67
CA GLY A 3 13.00 46.69 20.58
C GLY A 3 12.01 45.60 20.23
N GLU A 4 11.41 45.68 19.04
CA GLU A 4 10.74 44.56 18.39
C GLU A 4 11.78 43.50 17.98
N LYS A 5 11.79 42.39 18.70
CA LYS A 5 12.48 41.17 18.24
C LYS A 5 11.72 40.63 17.08
N GLY A 6 12.20 40.92 15.85
CA GLY A 6 11.72 40.30 14.63
C GLY A 6 11.81 38.78 14.74
N ARG A 7 10.67 38.09 14.65
CA ARG A 7 10.59 36.66 14.38
C ARG A 7 11.27 36.40 13.03
N ARG A 8 12.46 35.83 13.09
CA ARG A 8 13.09 35.23 11.88
C ARG A 8 12.12 34.18 11.32
N GLY A 9 11.51 34.47 10.21
CA GLY A 9 10.81 33.50 9.41
C GLY A 9 11.79 32.35 9.08
N SER A 10 11.49 31.14 9.52
CA SER A 10 12.25 29.96 9.13
C SER A 10 12.07 29.81 7.62
N SER A 11 13.08 30.16 6.84
CA SER A 11 13.13 29.75 5.44
C SER A 11 13.26 28.21 5.48
N HIS A 12 12.22 27.50 5.10
CA HIS A 12 12.31 26.07 4.85
C HIS A 12 13.34 25.87 3.74
N LYS A 13 14.55 25.52 4.13
CA LYS A 13 15.60 25.16 3.18
C LYS A 13 15.20 23.81 2.59
N SER A 14 15.12 23.74 1.28
CA SER A 14 15.08 22.48 0.55
C SER A 14 16.15 21.56 1.14
N ALA A 15 15.74 20.40 1.66
CA ALA A 15 16.69 19.44 2.23
C ALA A 15 17.74 19.11 1.17
N ARG A 16 19.00 19.48 1.43
CA ARG A 16 20.09 19.11 0.51
C ARG A 16 20.39 17.63 0.73
N PRO A 17 20.47 16.83 -0.33
CA PRO A 17 20.84 15.45 -0.16
C PRO A 17 22.27 15.33 0.39
N VAL A 18 22.48 14.39 1.29
CA VAL A 18 23.82 14.02 1.79
C VAL A 18 24.59 13.28 0.70
N TYR A 19 23.86 12.49 -0.11
CA TYR A 19 24.37 11.81 -1.28
C TYR A 19 23.30 11.83 -2.37
N ASP A 20 23.69 12.12 -3.61
CA ASP A 20 22.77 12.19 -4.74
C ASP A 20 23.35 11.50 -5.98
N SER A 21 22.68 10.42 -6.38
CA SER A 21 22.88 9.77 -7.68
C SER A 21 21.53 9.37 -8.24
N TRP A 22 21.46 9.09 -9.54
CA TRP A 22 20.21 8.62 -10.15
C TRP A 22 19.71 7.30 -9.51
N PHE A 23 20.64 6.40 -9.14
CA PHE A 23 20.26 5.11 -8.57
C PHE A 23 19.76 5.26 -7.13
N VAL A 24 20.42 6.05 -6.30
CA VAL A 24 20.07 6.25 -4.88
C VAL A 24 20.36 7.67 -4.44
N ARG A 25 19.42 8.23 -3.69
CA ARG A 25 19.58 9.51 -2.98
C ARG A 25 19.45 9.25 -1.49
N VAL A 26 20.32 9.86 -0.71
CA VAL A 26 20.28 9.84 0.76
C VAL A 26 20.07 11.25 1.24
N ASN A 27 18.97 11.49 1.96
CA ASN A 27 18.61 12.77 2.52
C ASN A 27 18.87 12.82 4.02
N ASP A 28 19.05 14.02 4.56
CA ASP A 28 19.24 14.22 5.99
C ASP A 28 17.95 13.89 6.76
N VAL A 29 18.05 12.95 7.70
CA VAL A 29 16.91 12.50 8.51
C VAL A 29 16.40 13.61 9.42
N SER A 30 17.27 14.49 9.93
CA SER A 30 16.89 15.58 10.82
C SER A 30 16.03 16.61 10.10
N ASP A 31 16.40 16.98 8.87
CA ASP A 31 15.62 17.89 8.04
C ASP A 31 14.25 17.29 7.70
N LEU A 32 14.21 16.00 7.35
CA LEU A 32 12.96 15.30 7.05
C LEU A 32 12.06 15.17 8.30
N TRP A 33 12.65 14.88 9.46
CA TRP A 33 11.91 14.83 10.72
C TRP A 33 11.27 16.16 11.09
N ASN A 34 11.98 17.26 10.88
CA ASN A 34 11.45 18.60 11.17
C ASN A 34 10.31 19.01 10.22
N ASN A 35 10.32 18.51 9.00
CA ASN A 35 9.31 18.81 7.97
C ASN A 35 8.13 17.84 8.00
N GLN A 36 8.39 16.54 8.22
CA GLN A 36 7.38 15.48 8.02
C GLN A 36 7.59 14.29 8.97
N PRO A 37 7.46 14.51 10.32
CA PRO A 37 7.72 13.46 11.30
C PRO A 37 6.83 12.23 11.16
N THR A 38 5.56 12.41 10.78
CA THR A 38 4.65 11.26 10.58
C THR A 38 5.11 10.35 9.45
N TYR A 39 5.71 10.91 8.41
CA TYR A 39 6.25 10.11 7.32
C TYR A 39 7.48 9.30 7.73
N ILE A 40 8.38 9.88 8.55
CA ILE A 40 9.52 9.13 9.09
C ILE A 40 9.06 7.96 9.97
N ILE A 41 8.02 8.16 10.79
CA ILE A 41 7.43 7.10 11.61
C ILE A 41 6.83 6.00 10.71
N SER A 42 6.05 6.38 9.69
CA SER A 42 5.51 5.42 8.70
C SER A 42 6.61 4.59 8.05
N GLN A 43 7.70 5.22 7.62
CA GLN A 43 8.82 4.52 7.00
C GLN A 43 9.45 3.50 7.96
N ALA A 44 9.66 3.89 9.24
CA ALA A 44 10.19 2.98 10.24
C ALA A 44 9.28 1.75 10.44
N ILE A 45 7.96 1.92 10.43
CA ILE A 45 6.98 0.83 10.54
C ILE A 45 7.14 -0.15 9.39
N TYR A 46 7.29 0.31 8.15
CA TYR A 46 7.42 -0.58 6.99
C TYR A 46 8.81 -1.19 6.85
N VAL A 47 9.88 -0.47 7.19
CA VAL A 47 11.23 -1.04 7.19
C VAL A 47 11.34 -2.15 8.25
N VAL A 48 10.92 -1.89 9.46
CA VAL A 48 10.91 -2.89 10.53
C VAL A 48 9.94 -4.02 10.21
N GLY A 49 8.73 -3.71 9.75
CA GLY A 49 7.71 -4.69 9.36
C GLY A 49 8.17 -5.60 8.22
N GLY A 50 8.81 -5.04 7.19
CA GLY A 50 9.40 -5.82 6.10
C GLY A 50 10.48 -6.80 6.58
N LEU A 51 11.35 -6.35 7.50
CA LEU A 51 12.36 -7.23 8.11
C LEU A 51 11.73 -8.31 8.99
N LEU A 52 10.69 -8.00 9.77
CA LEU A 52 9.97 -8.97 10.59
C LEU A 52 9.27 -10.02 9.73
N THR A 53 8.65 -9.64 8.61
CA THR A 53 8.04 -10.57 7.66
C THR A 53 9.09 -11.47 6.99
N LEU A 54 10.30 -10.95 6.70
CA LEU A 54 11.42 -11.74 6.21
C LEU A 54 11.88 -12.78 7.24
N LEU A 55 12.10 -12.36 8.48
CA LEU A 55 12.51 -13.27 9.57
C LEU A 55 11.46 -14.36 9.80
N HIS A 56 10.18 -13.98 9.75
CA HIS A 56 9.09 -14.95 9.82
C HIS A 56 9.15 -15.94 8.64
N ALA A 57 9.31 -15.45 7.40
CA ALA A 57 9.41 -16.29 6.21
C ALA A 57 10.57 -17.31 6.30
N LEU A 58 11.73 -16.84 6.76
CA LEU A 58 12.89 -17.69 6.99
C LEU A 58 12.64 -18.72 8.09
N SER A 59 11.95 -18.36 9.18
CA SER A 59 11.62 -19.28 10.28
C SER A 59 10.62 -20.36 9.88
N LYS A 60 9.68 -20.04 8.98
CA LYS A 60 8.70 -21.00 8.45
C LYS A 60 9.33 -21.91 7.39
N GLY A 61 10.33 -21.45 6.68
CA GLY A 61 10.98 -22.21 5.62
C GLY A 61 10.05 -22.58 4.45
N GLY A 62 10.32 -23.70 3.78
CA GLY A 62 9.56 -24.14 2.63
C GLY A 62 9.51 -23.08 1.52
N ARG A 63 8.33 -22.69 1.08
CA ARG A 63 8.13 -21.67 0.02
C ARG A 63 8.03 -20.24 0.52
N TRP A 64 7.90 -20.00 1.83
CA TRP A 64 7.69 -18.67 2.39
C TRP A 64 8.81 -17.67 2.07
N PRO A 65 10.12 -18.03 2.13
CA PRO A 65 11.19 -17.13 1.71
C PRO A 65 11.11 -16.73 0.23
N TYR A 66 10.82 -17.68 -0.65
CA TYR A 66 10.64 -17.40 -2.09
C TYR A 66 9.41 -16.52 -2.34
N PHE A 67 8.33 -16.75 -1.62
CA PHE A 67 7.13 -15.92 -1.68
C PHE A 67 7.42 -14.49 -1.25
N TRP A 68 8.15 -14.30 -0.17
CA TRP A 68 8.56 -12.99 0.32
C TRP A 68 9.41 -12.23 -0.72
N VAL A 69 10.41 -12.87 -1.31
CA VAL A 69 11.24 -12.28 -2.38
C VAL A 69 10.37 -11.96 -3.61
N GLY A 70 9.44 -12.86 -3.96
CA GLY A 70 8.52 -12.63 -5.05
C GLY A 70 7.63 -11.39 -4.83
N ILE A 71 7.14 -11.19 -3.62
CA ILE A 71 6.36 -9.99 -3.26
C ILE A 71 7.21 -8.72 -3.40
N LEU A 72 8.44 -8.74 -2.89
CA LEU A 72 9.35 -7.59 -2.98
C LEU A 72 9.59 -7.19 -4.44
N LEU A 73 9.85 -8.14 -5.32
CA LEU A 73 10.02 -7.89 -6.75
C LEU A 73 8.69 -7.46 -7.42
N HIS A 74 7.56 -8.04 -7.01
CA HIS A 74 6.24 -7.62 -7.48
C HIS A 74 5.95 -6.16 -7.13
N GLY A 75 6.28 -5.73 -5.91
CA GLY A 75 6.15 -4.34 -5.49
C GLY A 75 6.97 -3.38 -6.36
N ILE A 76 8.22 -3.73 -6.68
CA ILE A 76 9.06 -2.92 -7.59
C ILE A 76 8.42 -2.82 -8.98
N VAL A 77 7.86 -3.92 -9.50
CA VAL A 77 7.22 -3.93 -10.83
C VAL A 77 5.91 -3.13 -10.80
N ALA A 78 5.08 -3.30 -9.78
CA ALA A 78 3.77 -2.68 -9.70
C ALA A 78 3.83 -1.17 -9.45
N ASP A 79 4.79 -0.72 -8.65
CA ASP A 79 4.84 0.66 -8.17
C ASP A 79 5.63 1.59 -9.11
N ASN A 80 6.82 1.20 -9.56
CA ASN A 80 7.72 2.14 -10.23
C ASN A 80 8.27 1.70 -11.59
N PHE A 81 8.15 0.43 -11.95
CA PHE A 81 8.70 0.00 -13.25
C PHE A 81 8.07 0.79 -14.41
N TRP A 82 6.77 0.99 -14.35
CA TRP A 82 6.01 1.66 -15.40
C TRP A 82 6.28 3.16 -15.45
N THR A 83 6.43 3.82 -14.31
CA THR A 83 6.75 5.26 -14.26
C THR A 83 8.11 5.58 -14.89
N ILE A 84 9.03 4.59 -14.90
CA ILE A 84 10.34 4.73 -15.54
C ILE A 84 10.28 4.39 -17.03
N VAL A 85 9.54 3.32 -17.39
CA VAL A 85 9.44 2.80 -18.75
C VAL A 85 8.45 3.58 -19.60
N VAL A 86 7.36 4.07 -18.98
CA VAL A 86 6.28 4.83 -19.62
C VAL A 86 5.92 6.03 -18.74
N PRO A 87 6.63 7.16 -18.86
CA PRO A 87 6.44 8.33 -18.00
C PRO A 87 5.02 8.92 -18.00
N GLU A 88 4.22 8.65 -19.02
CA GLU A 88 2.83 9.10 -19.13
C GLU A 88 1.89 8.42 -18.12
N PHE A 89 2.32 7.31 -17.47
CA PHE A 89 1.60 6.61 -16.41
C PHE A 89 1.85 7.19 -15.01
N ASP A 90 2.57 8.31 -14.89
CA ASP A 90 2.77 8.96 -13.59
C ASP A 90 1.47 9.54 -13.06
N ASN A 91 0.92 8.89 -12.02
CA ASN A 91 -0.33 9.29 -11.37
C ASN A 91 -0.14 9.63 -9.89
N PHE A 92 0.98 9.26 -9.28
CA PHE A 92 1.27 9.52 -7.88
C PHE A 92 2.76 9.86 -7.65
N TRP A 93 3.02 10.60 -6.60
CA TRP A 93 4.34 11.12 -6.25
C TRP A 93 4.58 11.06 -4.76
N HIS A 94 5.69 10.44 -4.36
CA HIS A 94 6.10 10.35 -2.97
C HIS A 94 6.88 11.60 -2.54
N SER A 95 6.69 12.03 -1.29
CA SER A 95 7.59 12.95 -0.61
C SER A 95 8.99 12.34 -0.48
N GLN A 96 10.00 13.18 -0.30
CA GLN A 96 11.38 12.71 -0.12
C GLN A 96 11.56 11.96 1.20
N THR A 97 12.41 10.94 1.17
CA THR A 97 12.66 10.02 2.28
C THR A 97 14.16 9.90 2.55
N PRO A 98 14.60 9.37 3.70
CA PRO A 98 16.02 9.17 3.99
C PRO A 98 16.77 8.39 2.91
N ILE A 99 16.15 7.33 2.38
CA ILE A 99 16.69 6.55 1.27
C ILE A 99 15.62 6.43 0.20
N ILE A 100 15.93 6.93 -1.00
CA ILE A 100 15.02 6.91 -2.14
C ILE A 100 15.81 6.59 -3.41
N PHE A 101 15.26 5.73 -4.25
CA PHE A 101 15.89 5.21 -5.45
C PHE A 101 15.32 5.84 -6.72
N LEU A 102 15.95 5.52 -7.86
CA LEU A 102 15.45 5.75 -9.22
C LEU A 102 15.13 7.22 -9.46
N GLY A 103 16.12 8.08 -9.29
CA GLY A 103 15.96 9.51 -9.49
C GLY A 103 15.09 10.20 -8.45
N GLY A 104 14.94 9.62 -7.25
CA GLY A 104 14.13 10.18 -6.17
C GLY A 104 12.64 9.84 -6.27
N ARG A 105 12.31 8.70 -6.91
CA ARG A 105 10.93 8.26 -7.15
C ARG A 105 10.47 7.10 -6.28
N LEU A 106 11.37 6.15 -5.97
CA LEU A 106 11.05 4.92 -5.23
C LEU A 106 11.63 4.93 -3.82
N PRO A 107 10.84 5.26 -2.80
CA PRO A 107 11.27 5.17 -1.41
C PRO A 107 11.57 3.74 -0.96
N LEU A 108 12.61 3.55 -0.15
CA LEU A 108 12.97 2.23 0.40
C LEU A 108 11.80 1.55 1.12
N HIS A 109 11.05 2.30 1.91
CA HIS A 109 9.93 1.73 2.68
C HIS A 109 8.79 1.23 1.79
N ILE A 110 8.60 1.79 0.59
CA ILE A 110 7.59 1.31 -0.37
C ILE A 110 7.95 -0.09 -0.88
N ILE A 111 9.23 -0.36 -1.15
CA ILE A 111 9.69 -1.72 -1.51
C ILE A 111 9.34 -2.72 -0.41
N LEU A 112 9.45 -2.32 0.86
CA LEU A 112 9.18 -3.16 2.03
C LEU A 112 7.71 -3.15 2.48
N LEU A 113 6.91 -2.19 2.04
CA LEU A 113 5.47 -2.12 2.28
C LEU A 113 4.73 -3.30 1.65
N TYR A 114 5.07 -3.68 0.43
CA TYR A 114 4.45 -4.82 -0.25
C TYR A 114 4.59 -6.13 0.51
N PRO A 115 5.78 -6.52 1.04
CA PRO A 115 5.88 -7.62 1.98
C PRO A 115 5.01 -7.46 3.24
N VAL A 116 4.92 -6.27 3.82
CA VAL A 116 4.05 -6.04 4.98
C VAL A 116 2.58 -6.32 4.63
N PHE A 117 2.11 -5.89 3.48
CA PHE A 117 0.72 -6.06 3.07
C PHE A 117 0.43 -7.50 2.63
N ILE A 118 1.06 -7.94 1.55
CA ILE A 118 0.72 -9.20 0.88
C ILE A 118 1.17 -10.41 1.69
N TYR A 119 2.33 -10.36 2.35
CA TYR A 119 2.80 -11.49 3.15
C TYR A 119 1.92 -11.72 4.38
N ASN A 120 1.58 -10.65 5.12
CA ASN A 120 0.67 -10.77 6.26
C ASN A 120 -0.71 -11.26 5.84
N ALA A 121 -1.25 -10.74 4.72
CA ALA A 121 -2.53 -11.19 4.17
C ALA A 121 -2.50 -12.68 3.81
N ALA A 122 -1.49 -13.10 3.04
CA ALA A 122 -1.34 -14.50 2.62
C ALA A 122 -1.14 -15.45 3.80
N TYR A 123 -0.32 -15.04 4.78
CA TYR A 123 -0.09 -15.87 5.96
C TYR A 123 -1.37 -16.00 6.82
N ALA A 124 -2.09 -14.92 7.06
CA ALA A 124 -3.37 -14.98 7.77
C ALA A 124 -4.40 -15.86 7.03
N VAL A 125 -4.53 -15.69 5.71
CA VAL A 125 -5.45 -16.50 4.88
C VAL A 125 -5.04 -17.98 4.87
N SER A 126 -3.76 -18.31 4.90
CA SER A 126 -3.29 -19.70 4.95
C SER A 126 -3.81 -20.48 6.16
N LYS A 127 -4.17 -19.80 7.25
CA LYS A 127 -4.77 -20.40 8.46
C LYS A 127 -6.22 -20.86 8.26
N LEU A 128 -6.91 -20.35 7.23
CA LEU A 128 -8.32 -20.68 6.98
C LEU A 128 -8.53 -22.00 6.24
N ASN A 129 -7.47 -22.55 5.64
CA ASN A 129 -7.54 -23.76 4.82
C ASN A 129 -8.61 -23.66 3.70
N LEU A 130 -8.66 -22.52 3.01
CA LEU A 130 -9.59 -22.30 1.91
C LEU A 130 -9.27 -23.19 0.69
N PRO A 131 -10.25 -23.47 -0.18
CA PRO A 131 -9.97 -24.07 -1.48
C PRO A 131 -9.11 -23.13 -2.34
N LYS A 132 -8.28 -23.73 -3.21
CA LYS A 132 -7.29 -23.01 -4.04
C LYS A 132 -7.89 -21.93 -4.93
N TYR A 133 -9.19 -22.00 -5.25
CA TYR A 133 -9.87 -20.98 -6.03
C TYR A 133 -10.26 -19.76 -5.19
N ALA A 134 -10.48 -19.93 -3.88
CA ALA A 134 -10.91 -18.86 -2.98
C ALA A 134 -9.75 -18.12 -2.29
N GLU A 135 -8.60 -18.81 -2.10
CA GLU A 135 -7.43 -18.22 -1.43
C GLU A 135 -6.95 -16.91 -2.06
N PRO A 136 -6.79 -16.79 -3.40
CA PRO A 136 -6.30 -15.56 -4.02
C PRO A 136 -7.20 -14.35 -3.72
N PHE A 137 -8.50 -14.54 -3.78
CA PHE A 137 -9.48 -13.48 -3.51
C PHE A 137 -9.47 -13.06 -2.05
N ALA A 138 -9.31 -14.02 -1.14
CA ALA A 138 -9.16 -13.71 0.29
C ALA A 138 -7.87 -12.92 0.56
N VAL A 139 -6.75 -13.28 -0.08
CA VAL A 139 -5.49 -12.53 0.02
C VAL A 139 -5.69 -11.11 -0.50
N GLY A 140 -6.36 -10.94 -1.64
CA GLY A 140 -6.65 -9.62 -2.20
C GLY A 140 -7.43 -8.72 -1.24
N LEU A 141 -8.57 -9.21 -0.68
CA LEU A 141 -9.38 -8.41 0.24
C LEU A 141 -8.68 -8.12 1.57
N VAL A 142 -7.90 -9.07 2.10
CA VAL A 142 -7.13 -8.84 3.34
C VAL A 142 -5.98 -7.86 3.09
N THR A 143 -5.39 -7.86 1.89
CA THR A 143 -4.39 -6.84 1.51
C THR A 143 -5.02 -5.44 1.53
N VAL A 144 -6.21 -5.26 0.96
CA VAL A 144 -6.94 -3.98 1.02
C VAL A 144 -7.25 -3.59 2.47
N LEU A 145 -7.64 -4.54 3.33
CA LEU A 145 -7.92 -4.24 4.74
C LEU A 145 -6.68 -3.69 5.46
N ILE A 146 -5.48 -4.18 5.13
CA ILE A 146 -4.23 -3.65 5.70
C ILE A 146 -3.89 -2.28 5.09
N ASP A 147 -4.14 -2.09 3.81
CA ASP A 147 -3.80 -0.91 3.05
C ASP A 147 -4.65 0.33 3.43
N ILE A 148 -5.96 0.19 3.55
CA ILE A 148 -6.92 1.31 3.71
C ILE A 148 -6.48 2.37 4.74
N PRO A 149 -6.08 2.05 5.99
CA PRO A 149 -5.69 3.08 6.95
C PRO A 149 -4.41 3.80 6.55
N TYR A 150 -3.48 3.11 5.87
CA TYR A 150 -2.29 3.71 5.32
C TYR A 150 -2.63 4.73 4.23
N ASP A 151 -3.38 4.31 3.23
CA ASP A 151 -3.73 5.15 2.09
C ASP A 151 -4.46 6.44 2.54
N ILE A 152 -5.52 6.30 3.34
CA ILE A 152 -6.31 7.44 3.82
C ILE A 152 -5.43 8.43 4.60
N VAL A 153 -4.62 7.93 5.53
CA VAL A 153 -3.85 8.80 6.42
C VAL A 153 -2.61 9.33 5.72
N ALA A 154 -1.91 8.52 4.95
CA ALA A 154 -0.69 8.93 4.25
C ALA A 154 -0.96 10.05 3.22
N VAL A 155 -2.04 9.95 2.45
CA VAL A 155 -2.43 11.02 1.52
C VAL A 155 -2.81 12.28 2.28
N LYS A 156 -3.60 12.19 3.36
CA LYS A 156 -3.98 13.37 4.16
C LYS A 156 -2.78 14.06 4.81
N PHE A 157 -1.75 13.31 5.18
CA PHE A 157 -0.49 13.81 5.73
C PHE A 157 0.58 14.09 4.66
N VAL A 158 0.20 14.14 3.39
CA VAL A 158 1.04 14.43 2.22
C VAL A 158 2.33 13.60 2.14
N HIS A 159 2.29 12.34 2.64
CA HIS A 159 3.39 11.40 2.45
C HIS A 159 3.57 11.09 0.97
N TRP A 160 2.48 11.06 0.26
CA TRP A 160 2.39 10.95 -1.18
C TRP A 160 1.10 11.59 -1.67
N VAL A 161 1.03 11.90 -2.96
CA VAL A 161 -0.09 12.58 -3.56
C VAL A 161 -0.52 11.90 -4.84
N TRP A 162 -1.82 11.91 -5.09
CA TRP A 162 -2.43 11.61 -6.36
C TRP A 162 -2.91 12.90 -6.97
N HIS A 163 -2.36 13.32 -8.12
CA HIS A 163 -2.91 14.47 -8.81
C HIS A 163 -4.14 14.07 -9.62
N ASP A 164 -5.18 14.87 -9.57
CA ASP A 164 -6.53 14.60 -10.07
C ASP A 164 -6.71 14.83 -11.58
N THR A 165 -5.64 14.68 -12.34
CA THR A 165 -5.67 14.95 -13.76
C THR A 165 -6.13 13.79 -14.62
N ASP A 166 -6.06 12.57 -14.10
CA ASP A 166 -6.43 11.34 -14.78
C ASP A 166 -7.87 10.91 -14.42
N PRO A 167 -8.78 10.73 -15.40
CA PRO A 167 -10.15 10.30 -15.15
C PRO A 167 -10.25 8.98 -14.39
N ASN A 168 -9.26 8.09 -14.53
CA ASN A 168 -9.25 6.80 -13.85
C ASN A 168 -8.95 6.88 -12.36
N ILE A 169 -8.45 8.01 -11.87
CA ILE A 169 -8.16 8.24 -10.45
C ILE A 169 -8.95 9.42 -9.87
N PHE A 170 -9.94 9.93 -10.62
CA PHE A 170 -10.72 11.10 -10.22
C PHE A 170 -11.69 10.80 -9.07
N ASP A 171 -12.28 9.61 -9.04
CA ASP A 171 -13.19 9.18 -7.98
C ASP A 171 -12.44 8.87 -6.70
N ARG A 172 -12.65 9.66 -5.64
CA ARG A 172 -11.85 9.65 -4.40
C ARG A 172 -12.63 9.19 -3.19
N HIS A 173 -11.91 8.56 -2.27
CA HIS A 173 -12.34 8.21 -0.92
C HIS A 173 -11.29 8.76 0.06
N TYR A 174 -11.59 9.82 0.79
CA TYR A 174 -10.62 10.55 1.62
C TYR A 174 -9.35 10.94 0.85
N TRP A 175 -9.51 11.46 -0.36
CA TRP A 175 -8.46 11.84 -1.31
C TRP A 175 -7.68 10.69 -1.96
N VAL A 176 -7.99 9.45 -1.58
CA VAL A 176 -7.45 8.24 -2.22
C VAL A 176 -8.34 7.85 -3.40
N PRO A 177 -7.80 7.58 -4.60
CA PRO A 177 -8.58 6.98 -5.67
C PRO A 177 -9.15 5.62 -5.26
N TRP A 178 -10.43 5.36 -5.52
CA TRP A 178 -11.02 4.03 -5.33
C TRP A 178 -10.24 2.94 -6.06
N ASN A 179 -9.60 3.30 -7.17
CA ASN A 179 -8.77 2.38 -7.95
C ASN A 179 -7.50 1.93 -7.21
N SER A 180 -7.00 2.67 -6.20
CA SER A 180 -5.92 2.16 -5.35
C SER A 180 -6.33 0.87 -4.65
N TYR A 181 -7.49 0.85 -3.99
CA TYR A 181 -8.03 -0.36 -3.35
C TYR A 181 -8.32 -1.47 -4.34
N TYR A 182 -8.79 -1.12 -5.52
CA TYR A 182 -9.05 -2.06 -6.59
C TYR A 182 -7.78 -2.77 -7.04
N PHE A 183 -6.69 -2.01 -7.24
CA PHE A 183 -5.38 -2.55 -7.63
C PHE A 183 -4.78 -3.42 -6.53
N HIS A 184 -4.84 -3.00 -5.28
CA HIS A 184 -4.38 -3.81 -4.16
C HIS A 184 -5.11 -5.15 -4.09
N ALA A 185 -6.44 -5.18 -4.29
CA ALA A 185 -7.21 -6.41 -4.32
C ALA A 185 -6.83 -7.33 -5.48
N THR A 186 -6.78 -6.78 -6.71
CA THR A 186 -6.61 -7.60 -7.92
C THR A 186 -5.15 -8.01 -8.15
N PHE A 187 -4.19 -7.11 -7.90
CA PHE A 187 -2.77 -7.40 -8.10
C PHE A 187 -2.27 -8.44 -7.09
N SER A 188 -2.67 -8.31 -5.82
CA SER A 188 -2.32 -9.30 -4.78
C SER A 188 -2.95 -10.65 -5.05
N ALA A 189 -4.22 -10.69 -5.48
CA ALA A 189 -4.91 -11.93 -5.85
C ALA A 189 -4.22 -12.62 -7.04
N SER A 190 -3.91 -11.87 -8.08
CA SER A 190 -3.22 -12.37 -9.27
C SER A 190 -1.81 -12.87 -8.95
N PHE A 191 -1.02 -12.07 -8.22
CA PHE A 191 0.32 -12.46 -7.80
C PHE A 191 0.30 -13.78 -7.01
N PHE A 192 -0.57 -13.87 -6.00
CA PHE A 192 -0.74 -15.08 -5.19
C PHE A 192 -1.14 -16.29 -6.03
N TYR A 193 -2.12 -16.12 -6.92
CA TYR A 193 -2.56 -17.17 -7.83
C TYR A 193 -1.42 -17.66 -8.72
N LEU A 194 -0.71 -16.76 -9.38
CA LEU A 194 0.37 -17.10 -10.32
C LEU A 194 1.54 -17.78 -9.62
N PHE A 195 1.91 -17.32 -8.41
CA PHE A 195 2.96 -17.95 -7.61
C PHE A 195 2.65 -19.43 -7.32
N HIS A 196 1.41 -19.73 -6.98
CA HIS A 196 1.01 -21.10 -6.70
C HIS A 196 0.67 -21.90 -7.95
N ALA A 197 0.08 -21.29 -8.98
CA ALA A 197 -0.28 -21.96 -10.22
C ALA A 197 0.96 -22.45 -10.99
N THR A 198 1.97 -21.60 -11.13
CA THR A 198 3.24 -21.94 -11.77
C THR A 198 3.89 -23.15 -11.11
N ARG A 199 3.97 -23.14 -9.80
CA ARG A 199 4.56 -24.25 -9.05
C ARG A 199 3.71 -25.54 -9.18
N ARG A 200 2.38 -25.44 -9.15
CA ARG A 200 1.49 -26.62 -9.37
C ARG A 200 1.71 -27.25 -10.75
N TYR A 201 1.95 -26.41 -11.75
CA TYR A 201 2.27 -26.88 -13.10
C TYR A 201 3.62 -27.61 -13.14
N LEU A 202 4.65 -27.05 -12.51
CA LEU A 202 6.01 -27.61 -12.51
C LEU A 202 6.19 -28.80 -11.57
N ALA A 203 5.46 -28.87 -10.46
CA ALA A 203 5.57 -29.92 -9.45
C ALA A 203 4.20 -30.24 -8.79
N PRO A 204 3.29 -30.89 -9.52
CA PRO A 204 1.89 -31.04 -9.11
C PRO A 204 1.67 -31.88 -7.85
N LYS A 205 2.59 -32.80 -7.53
CA LYS A 205 2.47 -33.73 -6.40
C LYS A 205 3.00 -33.17 -5.08
N VAL A 206 3.68 -32.01 -5.10
CA VAL A 206 4.26 -31.43 -3.88
C VAL A 206 3.23 -30.53 -3.17
N PRO A 207 3.09 -30.58 -1.84
CA PRO A 207 2.16 -29.73 -1.10
C PRO A 207 2.41 -28.24 -1.32
N GLN A 208 1.37 -27.42 -1.20
CA GLN A 208 1.35 -26.01 -1.63
C GLN A 208 2.50 -25.16 -1.06
N TRP A 209 2.81 -25.30 0.22
CA TRP A 209 3.85 -24.51 0.91
C TRP A 209 5.18 -25.24 1.09
N THR A 210 5.31 -26.46 0.56
CA THR A 210 6.56 -27.21 0.53
C THR A 210 7.36 -26.83 -0.72
N ALA A 211 8.64 -26.50 -0.56
CA ALA A 211 9.51 -26.19 -1.69
C ALA A 211 9.75 -27.43 -2.56
N ALA A 212 9.66 -27.25 -3.87
CA ALA A 212 9.82 -28.31 -4.89
C ALA A 212 11.19 -28.28 -5.60
N GLY A 213 12.15 -27.60 -5.00
CA GLY A 213 13.47 -27.38 -5.58
C GLY A 213 13.62 -25.98 -6.18
N TRP A 214 14.86 -25.48 -6.18
CA TRP A 214 15.16 -24.08 -6.49
C TRP A 214 14.66 -23.62 -7.87
N ARG A 215 14.70 -24.49 -8.89
CA ARG A 215 14.21 -24.15 -10.25
C ARG A 215 12.71 -23.85 -10.27
N SER A 216 11.92 -24.73 -9.67
CA SER A 216 10.46 -24.55 -9.62
C SER A 216 10.08 -23.29 -8.83
N GLU A 217 10.79 -23.00 -7.74
CA GLU A 217 10.52 -21.81 -6.93
C GLU A 217 11.00 -20.54 -7.63
N PHE A 218 12.14 -20.56 -8.32
CA PHE A 218 12.64 -19.45 -9.13
C PHE A 218 11.66 -19.07 -10.23
N PHE A 219 11.16 -20.04 -11.01
CA PHE A 219 10.16 -19.75 -12.04
C PHE A 219 8.83 -19.25 -11.45
N SER A 220 8.39 -19.81 -10.33
CA SER A 220 7.19 -19.32 -9.63
C SER A 220 7.36 -17.86 -9.20
N LEU A 221 8.49 -17.52 -8.63
CA LEU A 221 8.84 -16.17 -8.19
C LEU A 221 8.89 -15.19 -9.38
N VAL A 222 9.64 -15.51 -10.44
CA VAL A 222 9.81 -14.62 -11.60
C VAL A 222 8.49 -14.38 -12.32
N ILE A 223 7.74 -15.45 -12.62
CA ILE A 223 6.46 -15.34 -13.35
C ILE A 223 5.44 -14.55 -12.51
N SER A 224 5.32 -14.85 -11.22
CA SER A 224 4.35 -14.12 -10.38
C SER A 224 4.72 -12.65 -10.20
N SER A 225 6.00 -12.33 -10.04
CA SER A 225 6.45 -10.95 -9.89
C SER A 225 6.27 -10.13 -11.17
N ALA A 226 6.62 -10.69 -12.32
CA ALA A 226 6.50 -10.01 -13.60
C ALA A 226 5.06 -9.88 -14.08
N MET A 227 4.23 -10.92 -13.90
CA MET A 227 2.90 -11.03 -14.47
C MET A 227 1.76 -10.72 -13.48
N GLY A 228 2.07 -10.55 -12.18
CA GLY A 228 1.06 -10.33 -11.15
C GLY A 228 0.20 -9.09 -11.40
N MET A 229 0.82 -7.99 -11.78
CA MET A 229 0.12 -6.75 -12.13
C MET A 229 -0.75 -6.94 -13.38
N PHE A 230 -0.23 -7.53 -14.45
CA PHE A 230 -1.00 -7.78 -15.69
C PHE A 230 -2.20 -8.67 -15.45
N GLY A 231 -2.03 -9.77 -14.69
CA GLY A 231 -3.16 -10.61 -14.31
C GLY A 231 -4.18 -9.88 -13.42
N GLY A 232 -3.71 -8.96 -12.58
CA GLY A 232 -4.58 -8.08 -11.81
C GLY A 232 -5.38 -7.11 -12.68
N VAL A 233 -4.77 -6.55 -13.73
CA VAL A 233 -5.47 -5.74 -14.74
C VAL A 233 -6.56 -6.57 -15.42
N LEU A 234 -6.30 -7.83 -15.75
CA LEU A 234 -7.32 -8.73 -16.33
C LEU A 234 -8.48 -9.01 -15.36
N LEU A 235 -8.27 -8.95 -14.06
CA LEU A 235 -9.33 -9.06 -13.05
C LEU A 235 -10.09 -7.73 -12.85
N PHE A 236 -9.42 -6.61 -13.06
CA PHE A 236 -9.94 -5.26 -12.89
C PHE A 236 -10.80 -4.82 -14.08
N VAL A 237 -10.26 -4.89 -15.28
CA VAL A 237 -10.83 -4.31 -16.51
C VAL A 237 -12.24 -4.82 -16.83
N PRO A 238 -12.60 -6.11 -16.69
CA PRO A 238 -13.94 -6.59 -17.09
C PRO A 238 -15.10 -5.99 -16.29
N ILE A 239 -14.85 -5.52 -15.07
CA ILE A 239 -15.87 -4.85 -14.25
C ILE A 239 -15.76 -3.33 -14.40
N TYR A 240 -14.54 -2.81 -14.28
CA TYR A 240 -14.29 -1.38 -14.26
C TYR A 240 -14.58 -0.71 -15.59
N HIS A 241 -14.00 -1.21 -16.68
CA HIS A 241 -14.09 -0.55 -17.97
C HIS A 241 -15.52 -0.37 -18.49
N PRO A 242 -16.38 -1.41 -18.56
CA PRO A 242 -17.75 -1.20 -19.00
C PRO A 242 -18.55 -0.28 -18.07
N LEU A 243 -18.38 -0.40 -16.78
CA LEU A 243 -19.18 0.39 -15.84
C LEU A 243 -18.68 1.84 -15.73
N HIS A 244 -17.39 2.04 -15.50
CA HIS A 244 -16.83 3.37 -15.32
C HIS A 244 -16.61 4.10 -16.65
N ASP A 245 -15.80 3.52 -17.57
CA ASP A 245 -15.37 4.23 -18.77
C ASP A 245 -16.48 4.36 -19.81
N MET A 246 -17.39 3.38 -19.92
CA MET A 246 -18.47 3.41 -20.91
C MET A 246 -19.78 4.03 -20.37
N TYR A 247 -20.13 3.73 -19.11
CA TYR A 247 -21.38 4.16 -18.51
C TYR A 247 -21.24 5.25 -17.44
N ASN A 248 -20.02 5.74 -17.19
CA ASN A 248 -19.72 6.76 -16.16
C ASN A 248 -20.22 6.42 -14.75
N ILE A 249 -20.21 5.14 -14.40
CA ILE A 249 -20.55 4.68 -13.05
C ILE A 249 -19.35 4.95 -12.14
N HIS A 250 -19.59 5.58 -11.01
CA HIS A 250 -18.57 5.93 -10.04
C HIS A 250 -17.73 4.70 -9.61
N SER A 251 -16.41 4.87 -9.48
CA SER A 251 -15.46 3.79 -9.18
C SER A 251 -15.75 3.06 -7.87
N GLU A 252 -16.38 3.74 -6.90
CA GLU A 252 -16.87 3.12 -5.66
C GLU A 252 -17.80 1.93 -5.93
N VAL A 253 -18.76 2.10 -6.84
CA VAL A 253 -19.71 1.04 -7.20
C VAL A 253 -18.99 -0.13 -7.84
N THR A 254 -18.04 0.14 -8.74
CA THR A 254 -17.25 -0.92 -9.40
C THR A 254 -16.41 -1.70 -8.40
N PHE A 255 -15.82 -0.99 -7.41
CA PHE A 255 -15.05 -1.63 -6.33
C PHE A 255 -15.94 -2.53 -5.45
N PHE A 256 -17.12 -2.05 -5.04
CA PHE A 256 -18.03 -2.86 -4.22
C PHE A 256 -18.60 -4.06 -4.97
N LEU A 257 -18.75 -3.99 -6.29
CA LEU A 257 -19.09 -5.17 -7.10
C LEU A 257 -17.96 -6.21 -7.10
N LEU A 258 -16.70 -5.78 -7.25
CA LEU A 258 -15.54 -6.67 -7.10
C LEU A 258 -15.50 -7.27 -5.69
N PHE A 259 -15.67 -6.45 -4.65
CA PHE A 259 -15.69 -6.89 -3.26
C PHE A 259 -16.77 -7.95 -3.02
N ALA A 260 -17.97 -7.73 -3.52
CA ALA A 260 -19.07 -8.69 -3.42
C ALA A 260 -18.75 -10.00 -4.14
N LEU A 261 -18.21 -9.94 -5.37
CA LEU A 261 -17.79 -11.10 -6.14
C LEU A 261 -16.73 -11.93 -5.41
N TYR A 262 -15.69 -11.28 -4.90
CA TYR A 262 -14.62 -11.95 -4.14
C TYR A 262 -15.19 -12.56 -2.85
N SER A 263 -16.08 -11.84 -2.17
CA SER A 263 -16.75 -12.33 -0.96
C SER A 263 -17.57 -13.59 -1.21
N VAL A 264 -18.25 -13.70 -2.36
CA VAL A 264 -18.99 -14.92 -2.74
C VAL A 264 -18.04 -16.12 -2.85
N PHE A 265 -16.91 -15.99 -3.53
CA PHE A 265 -15.93 -17.08 -3.64
C PHE A 265 -15.33 -17.47 -2.28
N ILE A 266 -15.06 -16.48 -1.41
CA ILE A 266 -14.54 -16.72 -0.07
C ILE A 266 -15.58 -17.43 0.79
N LEU A 267 -16.83 -16.99 0.79
CA LEU A 267 -17.92 -17.61 1.54
C LEU A 267 -18.18 -19.05 1.09
N GLN A 268 -18.23 -19.30 -0.22
CA GLN A 268 -18.30 -20.67 -0.74
C GLN A 268 -17.14 -21.53 -0.26
N GLY A 269 -15.93 -20.96 -0.24
CA GLY A 269 -14.74 -21.63 0.29
C GLY A 269 -14.83 -21.95 1.78
N LEU A 270 -15.35 -21.03 2.58
CA LEU A 270 -15.53 -21.20 4.03
C LEU A 270 -16.60 -22.24 4.39
N LEU A 271 -17.61 -22.37 3.55
CA LEU A 271 -18.71 -23.34 3.71
C LEU A 271 -18.30 -24.75 3.24
N SER A 272 -17.22 -24.90 2.48
CA SER A 272 -16.74 -26.21 2.04
C SER A 272 -16.18 -27.01 3.24
N ASP A 273 -16.62 -28.27 3.35
CA ASP A 273 -16.14 -29.17 4.41
C ASP A 273 -14.68 -29.57 4.14
N ARG A 274 -13.77 -29.06 4.92
CA ARG A 274 -12.33 -29.31 4.80
C ARG A 274 -11.73 -29.67 6.13
N PRO A 275 -10.74 -30.59 6.14
CA PRO A 275 -10.07 -30.97 7.36
C PRO A 275 -9.42 -29.72 8.00
N LYS A 276 -9.71 -29.50 9.29
CA LYS A 276 -9.11 -28.42 10.07
C LYS A 276 -7.71 -28.83 10.45
N ASN A 277 -6.71 -28.14 9.94
CA ASN A 277 -5.35 -28.30 10.42
C ASN A 277 -5.26 -27.68 11.83
N LYS A 278 -4.86 -28.49 12.81
CA LYS A 278 -4.50 -27.98 14.12
C LYS A 278 -3.17 -27.23 13.97
N ASP A 279 -3.18 -25.94 14.26
CA ASP A 279 -2.00 -25.11 14.14
C ASP A 279 -1.51 -24.65 15.54
N ARG A 280 -0.20 -24.50 15.68
CA ARG A 280 0.41 -23.91 16.88
C ARG A 280 1.07 -22.61 16.48
N LEU A 281 0.69 -21.54 17.16
CA LEU A 281 1.35 -20.25 16.96
C LEU A 281 2.75 -20.29 17.59
N THR A 282 3.72 -19.79 16.82
CA THR A 282 5.10 -19.62 17.26
C THR A 282 5.34 -18.19 17.74
N ALA A 283 6.47 -17.91 18.36
CA ALA A 283 6.84 -16.55 18.75
C ALA A 283 6.89 -15.61 17.54
N PHE A 284 7.30 -16.09 16.37
CA PHE A 284 7.31 -15.30 15.13
C PHE A 284 5.90 -14.97 14.63
N ASP A 285 4.90 -15.84 14.84
CA ASP A 285 3.50 -15.53 14.51
C ASP A 285 2.97 -14.38 15.38
N TYR A 286 3.33 -14.35 16.65
CA TYR A 286 2.99 -13.24 17.55
C TYR A 286 3.71 -11.94 17.18
N LEU A 287 4.95 -12.01 16.66
CA LEU A 287 5.64 -10.82 16.14
C LEU A 287 4.95 -10.24 14.90
N LEU A 288 4.42 -11.08 14.00
CA LEU A 288 3.59 -10.60 12.88
C LEU A 288 2.31 -9.92 13.37
N LEU A 289 1.62 -10.52 14.34
CA LEU A 289 0.42 -9.91 14.94
C LEU A 289 0.76 -8.57 15.60
N LEU A 290 1.87 -8.50 16.34
CA LEU A 290 2.33 -7.24 16.95
C LEU A 290 2.64 -6.19 15.89
N GLN A 291 3.27 -6.57 14.78
CA GLN A 291 3.56 -5.67 13.67
C GLN A 291 2.27 -5.10 13.07
N LEU A 292 1.23 -5.93 12.86
CA LEU A 292 -0.09 -5.48 12.40
C LEU A 292 -0.75 -4.54 13.43
N ILE A 293 -0.67 -4.86 14.72
CA ILE A 293 -1.19 -3.98 15.78
C ILE A 293 -0.51 -2.62 15.72
N VAL A 294 0.81 -2.58 15.62
CA VAL A 294 1.59 -1.34 15.52
C VAL A 294 1.19 -0.54 14.27
N HIS A 295 1.01 -1.21 13.13
CA HIS A 295 0.56 -0.60 11.89
C HIS A 295 -0.78 0.13 12.09
N TYR A 296 -1.83 -0.56 12.53
CA TYR A 296 -3.15 0.05 12.71
C TYR A 296 -3.17 1.14 13.79
N LEU A 297 -2.50 0.90 14.92
CA LEU A 297 -2.43 1.89 16.00
C LEU A 297 -1.67 3.15 15.60
N ALA A 298 -0.63 3.04 14.80
CA ALA A 298 0.14 4.22 14.36
C ALA A 298 -0.75 5.16 13.52
N TYR A 299 -1.48 4.65 12.54
CA TYR A 299 -2.38 5.47 11.71
C TYR A 299 -3.55 6.01 12.51
N TRP A 300 -4.07 5.24 13.45
CA TRP A 300 -5.05 5.73 14.41
C TRP A 300 -4.49 6.87 15.28
N CYS A 301 -3.27 6.74 15.80
CA CYS A 301 -2.59 7.79 16.56
C CYS A 301 -2.33 9.04 15.71
N PHE A 302 -1.98 8.90 14.43
CA PHE A 302 -1.79 10.06 13.57
C PHE A 302 -3.08 10.87 13.44
N VAL A 303 -4.20 10.22 13.20
CA VAL A 303 -5.50 10.89 13.10
C VAL A 303 -5.92 11.50 14.44
N MET A 304 -5.64 10.84 15.56
CA MET A 304 -6.02 11.30 16.90
C MET A 304 -5.19 12.49 17.40
N PHE A 305 -3.88 12.48 17.15
CA PHE A 305 -2.96 13.37 17.86
C PHE A 305 -2.11 14.26 16.96
N MET A 306 -1.92 13.88 15.70
CA MET A 306 -1.06 14.64 14.78
C MET A 306 -1.86 15.65 13.96
N HIS A 307 -1.18 16.55 13.28
CA HIS A 307 -1.74 17.69 12.59
C HIS A 307 -1.22 17.73 11.16
N PRO A 308 -2.02 17.31 10.15
CA PRO A 308 -1.56 17.29 8.76
C PRO A 308 -1.15 18.69 8.26
N GLU A 309 -1.76 19.76 8.79
CA GLU A 309 -1.40 21.14 8.45
C GLU A 309 -0.01 21.58 8.89
N LYS A 310 0.70 20.75 9.67
CA LYS A 310 2.10 20.99 10.07
C LYS A 310 3.09 20.19 9.23
N GLU A 311 2.63 19.29 8.39
CA GLU A 311 3.46 18.46 7.51
C GLU A 311 3.82 19.22 6.24
N VAL A 312 5.07 19.13 5.84
CA VAL A 312 5.62 19.79 4.66
C VAL A 312 6.28 18.72 3.77
N SER A 313 5.72 18.52 2.60
CA SER A 313 6.19 17.54 1.63
C SER A 313 7.06 18.23 0.57
N VAL A 314 8.21 17.67 0.28
CA VAL A 314 9.11 18.13 -0.78
C VAL A 314 9.41 16.98 -1.71
N GLY A 315 9.28 17.17 -3.00
CA GLY A 315 9.57 16.10 -3.94
C GLY A 315 9.18 16.41 -5.38
N PHE A 316 9.20 15.37 -6.18
CA PHE A 316 8.62 15.41 -7.51
C PHE A 316 7.10 15.42 -7.44
N HIS A 317 6.51 16.13 -8.36
CA HIS A 317 5.06 16.21 -8.54
C HIS A 317 4.74 16.32 -10.03
N GLN A 318 3.46 16.31 -10.37
CA GLN A 318 3.03 16.63 -11.71
C GLN A 318 3.54 18.04 -12.10
N PRO A 319 4.09 18.22 -13.31
CA PRO A 319 4.56 19.51 -13.73
C PRO A 319 3.47 20.58 -13.67
N VAL A 320 3.80 21.75 -13.13
CA VAL A 320 2.91 22.92 -13.21
C VAL A 320 2.99 23.51 -14.62
N GLY A 321 1.84 23.90 -15.17
CA GLY A 321 1.82 24.44 -16.53
C GLY A 321 0.47 25.03 -16.92
N PRO A 322 0.26 25.30 -18.23
CA PRO A 322 -0.99 25.86 -18.75
C PRO A 322 -2.20 24.98 -18.42
N CYS A 323 -3.25 25.59 -17.87
CA CYS A 323 -4.45 24.88 -17.40
C CYS A 323 -5.34 24.28 -18.51
N GLY A 324 -5.10 24.54 -19.76
CA GLY A 324 -5.97 24.09 -20.86
C GLY A 324 -5.37 22.95 -21.69
N GLU A 325 -4.12 22.59 -21.47
CA GLU A 325 -3.48 21.53 -22.26
C GLU A 325 -3.93 20.15 -21.78
N LYS A 326 -4.41 19.35 -22.74
CA LYS A 326 -4.86 17.97 -22.51
C LYS A 326 -3.94 16.98 -23.21
N GLU A 327 -3.80 15.80 -22.64
CA GLU A 327 -3.21 14.64 -23.30
C GLU A 327 -4.19 13.48 -23.30
N SER A 328 -4.08 12.62 -24.31
CA SER A 328 -4.99 11.48 -24.49
C SER A 328 -4.49 10.25 -23.74
N LEU A 329 -5.41 9.52 -23.12
CA LEU A 329 -5.22 8.22 -22.53
C LEU A 329 -6.06 7.21 -23.32
N VAL A 330 -5.42 6.18 -23.86
CA VAL A 330 -6.14 5.11 -24.55
C VAL A 330 -6.44 3.98 -23.55
N THR A 331 -7.72 3.65 -23.35
CA THR A 331 -8.14 2.54 -22.50
C THR A 331 -7.79 1.20 -23.15
N PRO A 332 -7.75 0.08 -22.39
CA PRO A 332 -7.45 -1.24 -22.93
C PRO A 332 -8.35 -1.69 -24.09
N PHE A 333 -9.57 -1.14 -24.20
CA PHE A 333 -10.50 -1.45 -25.30
C PHE A 333 -10.58 -0.36 -26.38
N GLY A 334 -9.60 0.57 -26.40
CA GLY A 334 -9.44 1.56 -27.46
C GLY A 334 -10.29 2.82 -27.33
N GLN A 335 -11.00 3.01 -26.21
CA GLN A 335 -11.67 4.28 -25.92
C GLN A 335 -10.60 5.32 -25.54
N THR A 336 -10.75 6.55 -26.01
CA THR A 336 -9.85 7.65 -25.68
C THR A 336 -10.46 8.50 -24.59
N LEU A 337 -9.77 8.60 -23.46
CA LEU A 337 -10.02 9.56 -22.38
C LEU A 337 -9.01 10.70 -22.46
N TYR A 338 -9.24 11.77 -21.75
CA TYR A 338 -8.36 12.94 -21.73
C TYR A 338 -8.04 13.32 -20.29
N LYS A 339 -6.76 13.53 -19.98
CA LYS A 339 -6.29 14.11 -18.73
C LYS A 339 -5.67 15.48 -18.92
N ASN A 340 -5.54 16.28 -17.87
CA ASN A 340 -4.73 17.47 -17.90
C ASN A 340 -3.24 17.09 -17.99
N LYS A 341 -2.51 17.69 -18.92
CA LYS A 341 -1.08 17.46 -19.04
C LYS A 341 -0.29 18.05 -17.87
N TYR A 342 -0.78 19.15 -17.33
CA TYR A 342 -0.14 19.89 -16.26
C TYR A 342 -1.07 20.08 -15.07
N LEU A 343 -0.48 20.18 -13.86
CA LEU A 343 -1.19 20.68 -12.71
C LEU A 343 -1.52 22.17 -12.93
N CYS A 344 -2.80 22.50 -12.81
CA CYS A 344 -3.23 23.87 -12.87
C CYS A 344 -3.08 24.53 -11.50
N ALA A 345 -2.14 25.41 -11.36
CA ALA A 345 -1.83 26.04 -10.08
C ALA A 345 -2.92 26.98 -9.56
N SER A 346 -3.80 27.49 -10.42
CA SER A 346 -4.87 28.43 -10.06
C SER A 346 -6.23 27.79 -9.81
N ASN A 347 -6.42 26.55 -10.23
CA ASN A 347 -7.72 25.86 -10.16
C ASN A 347 -7.49 24.33 -10.11
N TYR A 348 -6.94 23.86 -9.02
CA TYR A 348 -6.81 22.43 -8.72
C TYR A 348 -7.80 22.06 -7.61
N ASP A 349 -8.43 20.91 -7.70
CA ASP A 349 -9.49 20.47 -6.78
C ASP A 349 -8.99 19.69 -5.54
N GLU A 350 -7.69 19.56 -5.40
CA GLU A 350 -7.06 18.82 -4.32
C GLU A 350 -6.98 19.67 -3.05
N LYS A 351 -7.89 19.44 -2.10
CA LYS A 351 -7.99 20.23 -0.85
C LYS A 351 -7.11 19.73 0.29
N TYR A 352 -6.41 18.60 0.11
CA TYR A 352 -5.58 18.01 1.17
C TYR A 352 -4.17 18.62 1.22
N TYR A 353 -3.80 19.45 0.25
CA TYR A 353 -2.58 20.26 0.30
C TYR A 353 -2.77 21.68 -0.22
N ASP A 354 -1.84 22.56 0.12
CA ASP A 354 -1.74 23.93 -0.39
C ASP A 354 -0.27 24.40 -0.45
N PHE A 355 -0.05 25.68 -0.72
CA PHE A 355 1.28 26.30 -0.83
C PHE A 355 1.58 27.30 0.29
N ARG A 356 0.83 27.30 1.40
CA ARG A 356 0.97 28.32 2.44
C ARG A 356 2.32 28.27 3.17
N CYS A 357 2.96 27.09 3.33
CA CYS A 357 4.27 26.95 3.97
C CYS A 357 5.41 27.59 3.13
N VAL A 358 5.17 27.85 1.85
CA VAL A 358 6.07 28.60 0.96
C VAL A 358 5.56 30.01 0.68
N GLY A 359 4.74 30.56 1.57
CA GLY A 359 4.19 31.93 1.49
C GLY A 359 3.12 32.10 0.41
N GLY A 360 2.40 31.04 0.06
CA GLY A 360 1.37 31.03 -0.97
C GLY A 360 1.91 31.13 -2.40
N LYS A 361 3.21 31.01 -2.59
CA LYS A 361 3.85 31.10 -3.90
C LYS A 361 3.66 29.80 -4.66
N ILE A 362 2.89 29.88 -5.73
CA ILE A 362 2.69 28.78 -6.66
C ILE A 362 3.99 28.54 -7.43
N PRO A 363 4.38 27.28 -7.64
CA PRO A 363 5.56 26.96 -8.44
C PRO A 363 5.44 27.51 -9.87
N PRO A 364 6.54 28.02 -10.46
CA PRO A 364 6.51 28.53 -11.83
C PRO A 364 6.24 27.39 -12.84
N ASN A 365 5.71 27.77 -14.01
CA ASN A 365 5.48 26.84 -15.11
C ASN A 365 6.74 26.03 -15.44
N GLY A 366 6.59 24.72 -15.64
CA GLY A 366 7.67 23.78 -15.91
C GLY A 366 8.26 23.16 -14.63
N SER A 367 7.89 23.63 -13.44
CA SER A 367 8.36 23.02 -12.18
C SER A 367 7.82 21.61 -12.03
N LYS A 368 8.73 20.66 -11.80
CA LYS A 368 8.43 19.25 -11.46
C LYS A 368 8.82 18.92 -10.02
N TRP A 369 9.65 19.75 -9.41
CA TRP A 369 10.11 19.58 -8.04
C TRP A 369 9.68 20.80 -7.24
N TYR A 370 8.79 20.57 -6.27
CA TYR A 370 8.31 21.67 -5.44
C TYR A 370 7.84 21.18 -4.06
N THR A 371 7.49 22.17 -3.23
CA THR A 371 7.04 21.95 -1.87
C THR A 371 5.54 22.18 -1.78
N ILE A 372 4.83 21.27 -1.11
CA ILE A 372 3.43 21.38 -0.74
C ILE A 372 3.29 21.24 0.78
N CYS A 373 2.19 21.73 1.31
CA CYS A 373 1.87 21.72 2.73
C CYS A 373 0.56 21.00 2.96
N GLY A 374 0.49 20.13 3.93
CA GLY A 374 -0.78 19.51 4.32
C GLY A 374 -1.80 20.54 4.79
N THR A 375 -3.07 20.21 4.72
CA THR A 375 -4.18 21.05 5.19
C THR A 375 -4.86 20.45 6.42
N PRO A 376 -5.55 21.23 7.26
CA PRO A 376 -6.34 20.70 8.36
C PRO A 376 -7.34 19.62 7.88
N PHE A 377 -7.72 18.74 8.79
CA PHE A 377 -8.82 17.82 8.48
C PHE A 377 -10.09 18.60 8.15
N GLU A 378 -10.80 18.21 7.12
CA GLU A 378 -12.12 18.74 6.79
C GLU A 378 -13.14 18.40 7.88
N ASN A 379 -13.08 17.16 8.37
CA ASN A 379 -13.85 16.66 9.50
C ASN A 379 -13.02 15.62 10.27
N ARG A 380 -12.26 16.06 11.25
CA ARG A 380 -11.39 15.17 12.04
C ARG A 380 -12.16 14.06 12.77
N ALA A 381 -13.37 14.34 13.26
CA ALA A 381 -14.19 13.34 13.95
C ALA A 381 -14.58 12.19 13.01
N GLU A 382 -14.85 12.48 11.76
CA GLU A 382 -15.13 11.49 10.72
C GLU A 382 -13.93 10.60 10.44
N TYR A 383 -12.73 11.18 10.21
CA TYR A 383 -11.49 10.42 10.05
C TYR A 383 -11.22 9.50 11.25
N ILE A 384 -11.39 10.00 12.48
CA ILE A 384 -11.24 9.18 13.71
C ILE A 384 -12.23 8.01 13.69
N THR A 385 -13.48 8.26 13.36
CA THR A 385 -14.52 7.23 13.36
C THR A 385 -14.22 6.14 12.33
N VAL A 386 -13.86 6.54 11.11
CA VAL A 386 -13.56 5.59 10.01
C VAL A 386 -12.32 4.76 10.33
N ILE A 387 -11.22 5.38 10.75
CA ILE A 387 -9.99 4.65 11.08
C ILE A 387 -10.20 3.75 12.30
N SER A 388 -11.00 4.17 13.30
CA SER A 388 -11.36 3.31 14.43
C SER A 388 -12.21 2.10 14.01
N ALA A 389 -13.18 2.29 13.11
CA ALA A 389 -13.99 1.19 12.57
C ALA A 389 -13.13 0.19 11.79
N ILE A 390 -12.21 0.66 10.96
CA ILE A 390 -11.26 -0.18 10.22
C ILE A 390 -10.36 -0.96 11.19
N LEU A 391 -9.83 -0.31 12.22
CA LEU A 391 -9.00 -0.95 13.26
C LEU A 391 -9.78 -2.07 13.96
N ILE A 392 -11.02 -1.82 14.39
CA ILE A 392 -11.86 -2.81 15.07
C ILE A 392 -12.16 -3.99 14.13
N LEU A 393 -12.52 -3.72 12.87
CA LEU A 393 -12.74 -4.74 11.86
C LEU A 393 -11.50 -5.61 11.65
N ALA A 394 -10.34 -4.98 11.47
CA ALA A 394 -9.07 -5.66 11.26
C ALA A 394 -8.72 -6.56 12.45
N PHE A 395 -8.87 -6.06 13.68
CA PHE A 395 -8.68 -6.86 14.88
C PHE A 395 -9.59 -8.09 14.91
N GLY A 396 -10.87 -7.93 14.56
CA GLY A 396 -11.83 -9.02 14.45
C GLY A 396 -11.41 -10.07 13.43
N VAL A 397 -11.02 -9.63 12.23
CA VAL A 397 -10.60 -10.49 11.11
C VAL A 397 -9.31 -11.24 11.47
N PHE A 398 -8.25 -10.56 11.90
CA PHE A 398 -6.98 -11.20 12.21
C PHE A 398 -7.08 -12.12 13.42
N ARG A 399 -7.85 -11.75 14.45
CA ARG A 399 -8.16 -12.64 15.57
C ARG A 399 -8.85 -13.91 15.07
N ALA A 400 -9.88 -13.78 14.23
CA ALA A 400 -10.60 -14.92 13.69
C ALA A 400 -9.67 -15.84 12.86
N PHE A 401 -8.79 -15.28 12.04
CA PHE A 401 -7.90 -16.06 11.17
C PHE A 401 -6.80 -16.76 11.95
N TYR A 402 -6.11 -16.07 12.84
CA TYR A 402 -4.99 -16.63 13.57
C TYR A 402 -5.42 -17.65 14.63
N PHE A 403 -6.58 -17.46 15.29
CA PHE A 403 -7.01 -18.28 16.42
C PHE A 403 -8.13 -19.28 16.10
N LYS A 404 -8.57 -19.37 14.84
CA LYS A 404 -9.66 -20.28 14.43
C LYS A 404 -9.39 -21.76 14.75
N ASN A 405 -8.15 -22.19 14.58
CA ASN A 405 -7.74 -23.59 14.66
C ASN A 405 -6.66 -23.84 15.73
N VAL A 406 -6.44 -22.89 16.66
CA VAL A 406 -5.44 -23.04 17.72
C VAL A 406 -5.97 -23.94 18.82
N GLU A 407 -5.22 -25.00 19.16
CA GLU A 407 -5.49 -25.78 20.37
C GLU A 407 -5.18 -24.92 21.60
N ILE A 408 -6.20 -24.62 22.39
CA ILE A 408 -6.01 -24.07 23.74
C ILE A 408 -5.52 -25.25 24.62
N ILE A 409 -4.21 -25.32 24.86
CA ILE A 409 -3.66 -26.25 25.83
C ILE A 409 -4.10 -25.76 27.21
N PRO A 410 -4.88 -26.52 27.96
CA PRO A 410 -5.16 -26.16 29.35
C PRO A 410 -3.82 -26.04 30.11
N PRO A 411 -3.66 -25.08 31.03
CA PRO A 411 -2.44 -24.93 31.78
C PRO A 411 -2.06 -26.28 32.39
N LEU A 412 -0.81 -26.72 32.15
CA LEU A 412 -0.26 -27.94 32.74
C LEU A 412 -0.51 -27.89 34.26
N ILE A 413 -1.50 -28.65 34.75
CA ILE A 413 -1.64 -28.91 36.17
C ILE A 413 -0.38 -29.68 36.56
N VAL A 414 0.60 -28.98 37.11
CA VAL A 414 1.76 -29.60 37.74
C VAL A 414 1.21 -30.45 38.91
N LYS A 415 0.99 -31.73 38.64
CA LYS A 415 0.74 -32.68 39.74
C LYS A 415 1.96 -32.65 40.63
N LYS A 416 1.89 -31.93 41.75
CA LYS A 416 2.85 -32.11 42.85
C LYS A 416 2.88 -33.58 43.18
N LYS A 417 3.95 -34.29 42.87
CA LYS A 417 4.27 -35.57 43.47
C LYS A 417 4.48 -35.33 44.95
N ASN A 418 3.46 -35.66 45.75
CA ASN A 418 3.67 -35.85 47.20
C ASN A 418 4.64 -37.03 47.37
N LYS A 419 5.80 -36.73 47.93
CA LYS A 419 6.68 -37.74 48.52
C LYS A 419 6.20 -38.07 49.90
#